data_41e5165a5e4f0638d1179f56ff07c002
#
_entry.id   41e5165a5e4f0638d1179f56ff07c002
#
_cell.length_a   1.000
_cell.length_b   1.000
_cell.length_c   1.000
_cell.angle_alpha   90.00
_cell.angle_beta   90.00
_cell.angle_gamma   90.00
#
_symmetry.space_group_name_H-M   'P 1'
#
loop_
_entity.id
_entity.type
_entity.pdbx_description
1 polymer ?
#
loop_
_entity_poly.entity_id
_entity_poly.type
_entity_poly.pdbx_seq_one_letter_code
_entity_poly.pdbx_strand_id
1 'polypeptide(L)'
;MVKVDDFYRKEYGVVAGIDEAGRGCLAGPVVAAAVILEYDIEEVRDSKLLTSKTREKLFDEIMEKAVVGIGMATPEEIDLQNIFNATKMAMNRALENLPVKPSFVIIDGKGLDLDVPGTCLVGGDRKSKLIGAASIIAKVVRDRLMEKLHDLYPEFSFHKHKGYATKDHLNEIRLHGVFPVHRMSFRPVLENLSRERLEDFLEKKLISRERFDRILGLLEAREGVAFGKERVGHNLTLFQTRGQS
;
A
#
# COMPACT_ATOMS: atom_id res chain seq x y z
N MET A 1 -0.71 -18.62 -19.71
CA MET A 1 -1.53 -17.57 -19.05
C MET A 1 -3.01 -17.74 -19.33
N VAL A 2 -3.41 -17.84 -20.58
CA VAL A 2 -4.82 -18.08 -20.97
C VAL A 2 -5.44 -19.29 -20.24
N LYS A 3 -4.67 -20.35 -20.02
CA LYS A 3 -5.16 -21.57 -19.35
C LYS A 3 -5.63 -21.39 -17.89
N VAL A 4 -5.08 -20.43 -17.15
CA VAL A 4 -5.48 -20.20 -15.74
C VAL A 4 -6.81 -19.47 -15.71
N ASP A 5 -6.94 -18.38 -16.45
CA ASP A 5 -8.17 -17.59 -16.50
C ASP A 5 -9.33 -18.40 -17.09
N ASP A 6 -9.08 -19.18 -18.17
CA ASP A 6 -10.07 -20.03 -18.81
C ASP A 6 -10.56 -21.16 -17.87
N PHE A 7 -9.65 -21.72 -17.07
CA PHE A 7 -10.01 -22.72 -16.07
C PHE A 7 -11.02 -22.16 -15.07
N TYR A 8 -10.71 -21.01 -14.45
CA TYR A 8 -11.60 -20.40 -13.46
C TYR A 8 -12.90 -19.89 -14.08
N ARG A 9 -12.88 -19.34 -15.28
CA ARG A 9 -14.10 -18.92 -16.00
C ARG A 9 -15.01 -20.10 -16.33
N LYS A 10 -14.45 -21.23 -16.72
CA LYS A 10 -15.23 -22.44 -17.01
C LYS A 10 -15.89 -23.00 -15.75
N GLU A 11 -15.20 -22.93 -14.62
CA GLU A 11 -15.66 -23.49 -13.35
C GLU A 11 -16.67 -22.56 -12.63
N TYR A 12 -16.40 -21.26 -12.64
CA TYR A 12 -17.13 -20.29 -11.81
C TYR A 12 -17.91 -19.22 -12.60
N GLY A 13 -17.79 -19.16 -13.91
CA GLY A 13 -18.47 -18.18 -14.74
C GLY A 13 -17.77 -16.82 -14.75
N VAL A 14 -18.35 -15.79 -14.15
CA VAL A 14 -17.76 -14.43 -14.12
C VAL A 14 -16.65 -14.36 -13.09
N VAL A 15 -15.41 -14.19 -13.56
CA VAL A 15 -14.20 -14.13 -12.73
C VAL A 15 -13.54 -12.77 -12.83
N ALA A 16 -13.18 -12.18 -11.69
CA ALA A 16 -12.36 -10.97 -11.64
C ALA A 16 -10.93 -11.28 -11.19
N GLY A 17 -9.96 -10.59 -11.78
CA GLY A 17 -8.59 -10.54 -11.28
C GLY A 17 -8.39 -9.32 -10.38
N ILE A 18 -7.61 -9.46 -9.32
CA ILE A 18 -7.38 -8.39 -8.33
C ILE A 18 -5.89 -8.27 -8.06
N ASP A 19 -5.41 -7.03 -8.03
CA ASP A 19 -4.05 -6.67 -7.60
C ASP A 19 -4.04 -5.30 -6.93
N GLU A 20 -2.96 -5.00 -6.21
CA GLU A 20 -2.77 -3.73 -5.53
C GLU A 20 -1.44 -3.05 -5.88
N ALA A 21 -1.40 -1.74 -5.68
CA ALA A 21 -0.19 -0.92 -5.77
C ALA A 21 0.02 -0.11 -4.50
N GLY A 22 1.29 -0.04 -4.05
CA GLY A 22 1.67 0.87 -2.98
C GLY A 22 1.76 0.28 -1.59
N ARG A 23 1.71 -1.03 -1.36
CA ARG A 23 1.84 -1.63 0.00
C ARG A 23 3.12 -1.21 0.73
N GLY A 24 4.26 -1.26 0.06
CA GLY A 24 5.56 -0.96 0.67
C GLY A 24 5.95 0.52 0.71
N CYS A 25 5.04 1.44 0.39
CA CYS A 25 5.32 2.87 0.37
C CYS A 25 5.22 3.51 1.75
N LEU A 26 6.00 4.56 2.00
CA LEU A 26 5.98 5.36 3.25
C LEU A 26 4.91 6.44 3.23
N ALA A 27 4.40 6.80 2.03
CA ALA A 27 3.41 7.86 1.85
C ALA A 27 2.35 7.47 0.80
N GLY A 28 1.20 8.11 0.90
CA GLY A 28 0.08 7.92 -0.02
C GLY A 28 -0.73 6.65 0.23
N PRO A 29 -1.84 6.47 -0.51
CA PRO A 29 -2.76 5.35 -0.33
C PRO A 29 -2.17 4.03 -0.83
N VAL A 30 -2.76 2.91 -0.41
CA VAL A 30 -2.76 1.67 -1.16
C VAL A 30 -3.96 1.70 -2.10
N VAL A 31 -3.75 1.35 -3.36
CA VAL A 31 -4.79 1.32 -4.40
C VAL A 31 -4.92 -0.10 -4.90
N ALA A 32 -6.13 -0.62 -4.98
CA ALA A 32 -6.45 -1.91 -5.56
C ALA A 32 -7.36 -1.74 -6.79
N ALA A 33 -7.27 -2.67 -7.71
CA ALA A 33 -8.19 -2.78 -8.82
C ALA A 33 -8.73 -4.21 -8.94
N ALA A 34 -9.99 -4.31 -9.34
CA ALA A 34 -10.66 -5.54 -9.73
C ALA A 34 -11.05 -5.43 -11.21
N VAL A 35 -10.67 -6.41 -12.02
CA VAL A 35 -10.87 -6.36 -13.48
C VAL A 35 -11.50 -7.64 -13.98
N ILE A 36 -12.58 -7.48 -14.76
CA ILE A 36 -13.22 -8.55 -15.55
C ILE A 36 -12.94 -8.22 -17.01
N LEU A 37 -12.25 -9.12 -17.73
CA LEU A 37 -12.02 -8.98 -19.16
C LEU A 37 -13.07 -9.77 -19.92
N GLU A 38 -13.82 -9.11 -20.79
CA GLU A 38 -14.75 -9.77 -21.71
C GLU A 38 -14.01 -10.30 -22.96
N TYR A 39 -12.94 -9.61 -23.37
CA TYR A 39 -12.10 -9.93 -24.51
C TYR A 39 -10.63 -10.05 -24.10
N ASP A 40 -9.86 -10.79 -24.88
CA ASP A 40 -8.44 -11.00 -24.63
C ASP A 40 -7.64 -9.72 -25.03
N ILE A 41 -6.86 -9.19 -24.09
CA ILE A 41 -5.90 -8.11 -24.35
C ILE A 41 -4.50 -8.76 -24.36
N GLU A 42 -3.90 -8.85 -25.55
CA GLU A 42 -2.66 -9.63 -25.73
C GLU A 42 -1.46 -9.07 -24.96
N GLU A 43 -1.36 -7.75 -24.84
CA GLU A 43 -0.18 -7.05 -24.28
C GLU A 43 -0.16 -6.97 -22.74
N VAL A 44 -1.19 -7.48 -22.06
CA VAL A 44 -1.25 -7.50 -20.58
C VAL A 44 -0.35 -8.61 -20.03
N ARG A 45 0.95 -8.55 -20.34
CA ARG A 45 1.97 -9.47 -19.81
C ARG A 45 3.03 -8.68 -19.07
N ASP A 46 3.40 -9.17 -17.88
CA ASP A 46 4.54 -8.67 -17.10
C ASP A 46 4.50 -7.14 -16.85
N SER A 47 3.44 -6.69 -16.17
CA SER A 47 3.17 -5.27 -15.86
C SER A 47 4.38 -4.53 -15.25
N LYS A 48 5.27 -5.26 -14.57
CA LYS A 48 6.47 -4.71 -13.92
C LYS A 48 7.61 -4.38 -14.88
N LEU A 49 7.64 -5.01 -16.07
CA LEU A 49 8.64 -4.74 -17.12
C LEU A 49 8.19 -3.66 -18.10
N LEU A 50 6.93 -3.23 -18.05
CA LEU A 50 6.40 -2.21 -18.96
C LEU A 50 6.98 -0.83 -18.63
N THR A 51 7.31 -0.08 -19.69
CA THR A 51 7.61 1.35 -19.56
C THR A 51 6.37 2.12 -19.07
N SER A 52 6.57 3.29 -18.46
CA SER A 52 5.44 4.14 -18.05
C SER A 52 4.50 4.44 -19.23
N LYS A 53 5.05 4.79 -20.40
CA LYS A 53 4.27 5.09 -21.63
C LYS A 53 3.44 3.90 -22.11
N THR A 54 4.01 2.70 -22.11
CA THR A 54 3.29 1.48 -22.50
C THR A 54 2.18 1.16 -21.51
N ARG A 55 2.44 1.36 -20.21
CA ARG A 55 1.46 1.12 -19.16
C ARG A 55 0.27 2.09 -19.24
N GLU A 56 0.52 3.37 -19.53
CA GLU A 56 -0.56 4.35 -19.77
C GLU A 56 -1.43 3.96 -20.98
N LYS A 57 -0.83 3.55 -22.09
CA LYS A 57 -1.58 3.07 -23.27
C LYS A 57 -2.47 1.86 -22.93
N LEU A 58 -1.91 0.89 -22.19
CA LEU A 58 -2.67 -0.29 -21.77
C LEU A 58 -3.75 0.04 -20.74
N PHE A 59 -3.51 1.02 -19.87
CA PHE A 59 -4.53 1.53 -18.96
C PHE A 59 -5.75 2.04 -19.72
N ASP A 60 -5.55 2.88 -20.74
CA ASP A 60 -6.66 3.41 -21.55
C ASP A 60 -7.40 2.28 -22.29
N GLU A 61 -6.67 1.31 -22.84
CA GLU A 61 -7.28 0.15 -23.51
C GLU A 61 -8.08 -0.74 -22.54
N ILE A 62 -7.56 -1.00 -21.34
CA ILE A 62 -8.27 -1.78 -20.33
C ILE A 62 -9.54 -1.04 -19.85
N MET A 63 -9.44 0.27 -19.63
CA MET A 63 -10.59 1.08 -19.21
C MET A 63 -11.70 1.13 -20.27
N GLU A 64 -11.35 1.02 -21.56
CA GLU A 64 -12.32 0.99 -22.67
C GLU A 64 -12.98 -0.39 -22.83
N LYS A 65 -12.21 -1.47 -22.65
CA LYS A 65 -12.60 -2.84 -23.07
C LYS A 65 -12.94 -3.78 -21.90
N ALA A 66 -12.74 -3.36 -20.67
CA ALA A 66 -12.93 -4.20 -19.49
C ALA A 66 -13.93 -3.60 -18.50
N VAL A 67 -14.48 -4.44 -17.64
CA VAL A 67 -15.21 -3.98 -16.47
C VAL A 67 -14.23 -3.79 -15.33
N VAL A 68 -14.10 -2.56 -14.84
CA VAL A 68 -13.07 -2.16 -13.88
C VAL A 68 -13.70 -1.56 -12.62
N GLY A 69 -13.30 -2.05 -11.46
CA GLY A 69 -13.57 -1.44 -10.17
C GLY A 69 -12.26 -1.03 -9.50
N ILE A 70 -12.24 0.15 -8.89
CA ILE A 70 -11.06 0.69 -8.22
C ILE A 70 -11.42 0.99 -6.77
N GLY A 71 -10.56 0.60 -5.84
CA GLY A 71 -10.69 0.89 -4.42
C GLY A 71 -9.37 1.36 -3.84
N MET A 72 -9.42 2.10 -2.76
CA MET A 72 -8.22 2.57 -2.07
C MET A 72 -8.41 2.58 -0.56
N ALA A 73 -7.29 2.53 0.17
CA ALA A 73 -7.24 2.85 1.59
C ALA A 73 -6.20 3.95 1.82
N THR A 74 -6.59 4.93 2.60
CA THR A 74 -5.81 6.14 2.91
C THR A 74 -4.64 5.84 3.84
N PRO A 75 -3.65 6.74 3.97
CA PRO A 75 -2.61 6.63 4.99
C PRO A 75 -3.15 6.50 6.42
N GLU A 76 -4.26 7.18 6.71
CA GLU A 76 -4.92 7.09 8.02
C GLU A 76 -5.50 5.69 8.26
N GLU A 77 -6.25 5.15 7.30
CA GLU A 77 -6.80 3.79 7.40
C GLU A 77 -5.69 2.74 7.51
N ILE A 78 -4.54 2.96 6.84
CA ILE A 78 -3.37 2.09 6.97
C ILE A 78 -2.80 2.13 8.39
N ASP A 79 -2.70 3.33 8.99
CA ASP A 79 -2.19 3.48 10.35
C ASP A 79 -3.13 2.86 11.40
N LEU A 80 -4.44 2.93 11.18
CA LEU A 80 -5.45 2.36 12.07
C LEU A 80 -5.58 0.84 11.93
N GLN A 81 -5.61 0.32 10.71
CA GLN A 81 -5.95 -1.08 10.42
C GLN A 81 -4.73 -1.98 10.15
N ASN A 82 -3.53 -1.44 10.04
CA ASN A 82 -2.31 -2.00 9.43
C ASN A 82 -2.42 -2.19 7.91
N ILE A 83 -1.26 -2.36 7.25
CA ILE A 83 -1.21 -2.44 5.78
C ILE A 83 -1.91 -3.68 5.20
N PHE A 84 -1.93 -4.79 5.91
CA PHE A 84 -2.58 -6.01 5.42
C PHE A 84 -4.10 -5.83 5.37
N ASN A 85 -4.71 -5.39 6.46
CA ASN A 85 -6.15 -5.14 6.53
C ASN A 85 -6.59 -3.97 5.64
N ALA A 86 -5.79 -2.90 5.56
CA ALA A 86 -6.03 -1.78 4.65
C ALA A 86 -5.98 -2.22 3.17
N THR A 87 -5.10 -3.19 2.82
CA THR A 87 -5.09 -3.78 1.48
C THR A 87 -6.36 -4.57 1.20
N LYS A 88 -6.82 -5.41 2.15
CA LYS A 88 -8.11 -6.12 2.02
C LYS A 88 -9.28 -5.13 1.84
N MET A 89 -9.30 -4.07 2.62
CA MET A 89 -10.32 -3.00 2.52
C MET A 89 -10.30 -2.35 1.12
N ALA A 90 -9.13 -2.01 0.59
CA ALA A 90 -9.01 -1.46 -0.76
C ALA A 90 -9.50 -2.45 -1.83
N MET A 91 -9.19 -3.74 -1.68
CA MET A 91 -9.64 -4.79 -2.61
C MET A 91 -11.17 -5.00 -2.54
N ASN A 92 -11.77 -5.05 -1.36
CA ASN A 92 -13.23 -5.14 -1.22
C ASN A 92 -13.93 -3.91 -1.82
N ARG A 93 -13.41 -2.70 -1.58
CA ARG A 93 -13.91 -1.47 -2.25
C ARG A 93 -13.80 -1.54 -3.77
N ALA A 94 -12.73 -2.14 -4.30
CA ALA A 94 -12.62 -2.37 -5.74
C ALA A 94 -13.70 -3.32 -6.26
N LEU A 95 -14.01 -4.39 -5.52
CA LEU A 95 -15.10 -5.32 -5.84
C LEU A 95 -16.48 -4.67 -5.73
N GLU A 96 -16.71 -3.85 -4.70
CA GLU A 96 -17.95 -3.08 -4.52
C GLU A 96 -18.21 -2.12 -5.68
N ASN A 97 -17.15 -1.51 -6.23
CA ASN A 97 -17.19 -0.57 -7.33
C ASN A 97 -17.25 -1.23 -8.72
N LEU A 98 -17.24 -2.56 -8.81
CA LEU A 98 -17.53 -3.26 -10.06
C LEU A 98 -19.02 -3.16 -10.42
N PRO A 99 -19.37 -2.70 -11.64
CA PRO A 99 -20.76 -2.70 -12.11
C PRO A 99 -21.35 -4.12 -12.22
N VAL A 100 -20.49 -5.13 -12.46
CA VAL A 100 -20.87 -6.53 -12.56
C VAL A 100 -20.26 -7.30 -11.39
N LYS A 101 -21.06 -8.04 -10.65
CA LYS A 101 -20.57 -8.85 -9.52
C LYS A 101 -19.92 -10.14 -10.02
N PRO A 102 -18.63 -10.39 -9.69
CA PRO A 102 -17.97 -11.64 -10.02
C PRO A 102 -18.48 -12.78 -9.12
N SER A 103 -18.54 -13.99 -9.66
CA SER A 103 -18.84 -15.20 -8.89
C SER A 103 -17.59 -15.73 -8.17
N PHE A 104 -16.41 -15.39 -8.68
CA PHE A 104 -15.12 -15.81 -8.15
C PHE A 104 -14.03 -14.78 -8.41
N VAL A 105 -13.03 -14.72 -7.55
CA VAL A 105 -11.89 -13.80 -7.70
C VAL A 105 -10.56 -14.53 -7.67
N ILE A 106 -9.61 -14.07 -8.48
CA ILE A 106 -8.21 -14.48 -8.43
C ILE A 106 -7.35 -13.28 -8.02
N ILE A 107 -6.57 -13.44 -6.95
CA ILE A 107 -5.89 -12.34 -6.27
C ILE A 107 -4.38 -12.54 -6.39
N ASP A 108 -3.61 -11.47 -6.71
CA ASP A 108 -2.16 -11.58 -6.61
C ASP A 108 -1.71 -11.69 -5.14
N GLY A 109 -0.75 -12.58 -4.88
CA GLY A 109 -0.18 -12.77 -3.54
C GLY A 109 -0.62 -14.04 -2.83
N LYS A 110 -0.73 -13.99 -1.50
CA LYS A 110 -1.16 -15.10 -0.64
C LYS A 110 -1.82 -14.62 0.64
N GLY A 111 -2.71 -15.45 1.19
CA GLY A 111 -3.31 -15.23 2.51
C GLY A 111 -4.35 -14.10 2.54
N LEU A 112 -4.78 -13.61 1.38
CA LEU A 112 -5.86 -12.63 1.27
C LEU A 112 -7.18 -13.39 1.13
N ASP A 113 -8.13 -13.03 1.97
CA ASP A 113 -9.49 -13.53 2.01
C ASP A 113 -10.43 -12.34 1.87
N LEU A 114 -11.30 -12.35 0.87
CA LEU A 114 -12.22 -11.26 0.51
C LEU A 114 -13.67 -11.72 0.64
N ASP A 115 -14.60 -10.78 0.50
CA ASP A 115 -16.02 -11.03 0.66
C ASP A 115 -16.66 -11.84 -0.51
N VAL A 116 -15.86 -12.08 -1.56
CA VAL A 116 -16.24 -12.95 -2.70
C VAL A 116 -15.36 -14.20 -2.66
N PRO A 117 -15.93 -15.41 -2.95
CA PRO A 117 -15.13 -16.62 -3.06
C PRO A 117 -13.95 -16.45 -4.02
N GLY A 118 -12.78 -16.93 -3.63
CA GLY A 118 -11.60 -16.70 -4.47
C GLY A 118 -10.39 -17.53 -4.08
N THR A 119 -9.32 -17.32 -4.83
CA THR A 119 -8.01 -17.91 -4.58
C THR A 119 -6.88 -16.93 -4.81
N CYS A 120 -5.79 -17.13 -4.08
CA CYS A 120 -4.57 -16.34 -4.24
C CYS A 120 -3.58 -17.05 -5.18
N LEU A 121 -2.98 -16.30 -6.10
CA LEU A 121 -1.93 -16.78 -7.00
C LEU A 121 -0.64 -15.99 -6.75
N VAL A 122 0.39 -16.65 -6.24
CA VAL A 122 1.71 -16.01 -6.07
C VAL A 122 2.31 -15.68 -7.44
N GLY A 123 2.62 -14.41 -7.69
CA GLY A 123 3.06 -13.89 -8.98
C GLY A 123 1.97 -14.05 -10.04
N GLY A 124 0.73 -13.75 -9.63
CA GLY A 124 -0.47 -13.88 -10.45
C GLY A 124 -0.44 -12.95 -11.66
N ASP A 125 0.16 -11.76 -11.54
CA ASP A 125 0.36 -10.80 -12.60
C ASP A 125 1.05 -11.38 -13.87
N ARG A 126 1.88 -12.42 -13.69
CA ARG A 126 2.52 -13.16 -14.79
C ARG A 126 1.77 -14.41 -15.25
N LYS A 127 0.79 -14.88 -14.47
CA LYS A 127 0.06 -16.13 -14.70
C LYS A 127 -1.36 -15.93 -15.22
N SER A 128 -1.96 -14.80 -14.89
CA SER A 128 -3.33 -14.42 -15.21
C SER A 128 -3.36 -13.06 -15.87
N LYS A 129 -4.06 -12.95 -17.01
CA LYS A 129 -4.28 -11.67 -17.68
C LYS A 129 -5.24 -10.78 -16.88
N LEU A 130 -6.19 -11.37 -16.16
CA LEU A 130 -7.09 -10.64 -15.28
C LEU A 130 -6.31 -9.91 -14.17
N ILE A 131 -5.39 -10.61 -13.50
CA ILE A 131 -4.53 -10.02 -12.47
C ILE A 131 -3.56 -9.01 -13.09
N GLY A 132 -2.96 -9.32 -14.25
CA GLY A 132 -2.07 -8.40 -14.96
C GLY A 132 -2.76 -7.08 -15.32
N ALA A 133 -4.02 -7.14 -15.79
CA ALA A 133 -4.82 -5.94 -16.05
C ALA A 133 -5.11 -5.16 -14.77
N ALA A 134 -5.49 -5.83 -13.69
CA ALA A 134 -5.70 -5.19 -12.38
C ALA A 134 -4.42 -4.50 -11.88
N SER A 135 -3.26 -5.14 -12.03
CA SER A 135 -1.94 -4.57 -11.68
C SER A 135 -1.66 -3.27 -12.43
N ILE A 136 -1.94 -3.21 -13.73
CA ILE A 136 -1.77 -2.01 -14.56
C ILE A 136 -2.68 -0.89 -14.04
N ILE A 137 -3.97 -1.18 -13.85
CA ILE A 137 -4.95 -0.19 -13.37
C ILE A 137 -4.54 0.35 -12.00
N ALA A 138 -4.29 -0.52 -11.03
CA ALA A 138 -3.90 -0.11 -9.68
C ALA A 138 -2.63 0.75 -9.69
N LYS A 139 -1.64 0.38 -10.49
CA LYS A 139 -0.36 1.10 -10.61
C LYS A 139 -0.53 2.48 -11.24
N VAL A 140 -1.24 2.60 -12.36
CA VAL A 140 -1.43 3.89 -13.06
C VAL A 140 -2.24 4.84 -12.19
N VAL A 141 -3.36 4.37 -11.62
CA VAL A 141 -4.18 5.21 -10.74
C VAL A 141 -3.37 5.71 -9.55
N ARG A 142 -2.59 4.83 -8.92
CA ARG A 142 -1.77 5.25 -7.79
C ARG A 142 -0.67 6.23 -8.20
N ASP A 143 0.01 6.01 -9.31
CA ASP A 143 1.09 6.90 -9.78
C ASP A 143 0.54 8.30 -10.10
N ARG A 144 -0.62 8.42 -10.72
CA ARG A 144 -1.32 9.69 -10.97
C ARG A 144 -1.74 10.39 -9.65
N LEU A 145 -2.16 9.63 -8.63
CA LEU A 145 -2.43 10.19 -7.30
C LEU A 145 -1.16 10.74 -6.64
N MET A 146 -0.03 10.04 -6.77
CA MET A 146 1.25 10.51 -6.22
C MET A 146 1.78 11.75 -6.94
N GLU A 147 1.49 11.93 -8.22
CA GLU A 147 1.78 13.17 -8.96
C GLU A 147 0.97 14.35 -8.42
N LYS A 148 -0.33 14.17 -8.21
CA LYS A 148 -1.17 15.19 -7.56
C LYS A 148 -0.73 15.51 -6.12
N LEU A 149 -0.26 14.51 -5.39
CA LEU A 149 0.30 14.73 -4.04
C LEU A 149 1.60 15.53 -4.08
N HIS A 150 2.42 15.41 -5.14
CA HIS A 150 3.59 16.26 -5.33
C HIS A 150 3.21 17.73 -5.51
N ASP A 151 2.13 18.01 -6.25
CA ASP A 151 1.65 19.38 -6.43
C ASP A 151 1.18 20.00 -5.10
N LEU A 152 0.63 19.20 -4.19
CA LEU A 152 0.17 19.63 -2.87
C LEU A 152 1.30 19.71 -1.82
N TYR A 153 2.33 18.90 -1.98
CA TYR A 153 3.47 18.80 -1.06
C TYR A 153 4.77 18.83 -1.86
N PRO A 154 5.13 20.01 -2.42
CA PRO A 154 6.29 20.16 -3.32
C PRO A 154 7.64 19.91 -2.64
N GLU A 155 7.67 19.88 -1.30
CA GLU A 155 8.84 19.51 -0.49
C GLU A 155 9.27 18.04 -0.72
N PHE A 156 8.36 17.20 -1.21
CA PHE A 156 8.60 15.78 -1.48
C PHE A 156 8.53 15.49 -2.98
N SER A 157 9.52 14.82 -3.50
CA SER A 157 9.59 14.41 -4.91
C SER A 157 8.68 13.21 -5.22
N PHE A 158 7.38 13.27 -4.78
CA PHE A 158 6.42 12.18 -4.97
C PHE A 158 6.21 11.80 -6.43
N HIS A 159 6.40 12.72 -7.35
CA HIS A 159 6.36 12.45 -8.79
C HIS A 159 7.49 11.50 -9.26
N LYS A 160 8.61 11.43 -8.53
CA LYS A 160 9.74 10.54 -8.83
C LYS A 160 9.62 9.22 -8.08
N HIS A 161 9.70 9.27 -6.76
CA HIS A 161 9.79 8.06 -5.93
C HIS A 161 8.43 7.46 -5.56
N LYS A 162 7.30 8.09 -5.95
CA LYS A 162 5.94 7.56 -5.74
C LYS A 162 5.66 7.12 -4.28
N GLY A 163 6.34 7.74 -3.32
CA GLY A 163 6.21 7.43 -1.88
C GLY A 163 7.00 6.21 -1.40
N TYR A 164 7.77 5.54 -2.25
CA TYR A 164 8.64 4.43 -1.84
C TYR A 164 9.78 4.90 -0.93
N ALA A 165 10.31 3.98 -0.10
CA ALA A 165 11.41 4.22 0.84
C ALA A 165 12.78 4.38 0.13
N THR A 166 12.88 5.27 -0.84
CA THR A 166 14.13 5.60 -1.51
C THR A 166 15.02 6.46 -0.62
N LYS A 167 16.30 6.57 -0.96
CA LYS A 167 17.23 7.47 -0.25
C LYS A 167 16.73 8.92 -0.28
N ASP A 168 16.20 9.37 -1.42
CA ASP A 168 15.68 10.73 -1.60
C ASP A 168 14.49 10.97 -0.67
N HIS A 169 13.49 10.08 -0.67
CA HIS A 169 12.32 10.21 0.20
C HIS A 169 12.69 10.21 1.70
N LEU A 170 13.62 9.33 2.12
CA LEU A 170 14.10 9.31 3.50
C LEU A 170 14.87 10.58 3.88
N ASN A 171 15.63 11.16 2.96
CA ASN A 171 16.30 12.45 3.17
C ASN A 171 15.30 13.60 3.22
N GLU A 172 14.29 13.62 2.35
CA GLU A 172 13.22 14.61 2.37
C GLU A 172 12.44 14.58 3.69
N ILE A 173 12.12 13.37 4.22
CA ILE A 173 11.49 13.22 5.53
C ILE A 173 12.37 13.80 6.66
N ARG A 174 13.70 13.56 6.61
CA ARG A 174 14.62 14.13 7.62
C ARG A 174 14.72 15.66 7.54
N LEU A 175 14.67 16.21 6.33
CA LEU A 175 14.81 17.64 6.08
C LEU A 175 13.54 18.42 6.40
N HIS A 176 12.40 17.93 5.93
CA HIS A 176 11.11 18.65 5.99
C HIS A 176 10.18 18.11 7.10
N GLY A 177 10.54 16.98 7.71
CA GLY A 177 9.73 16.30 8.71
C GLY A 177 8.63 15.44 8.09
N VAL A 178 7.82 14.84 8.96
CA VAL A 178 6.67 14.03 8.59
C VAL A 178 5.47 14.93 8.26
N PHE A 179 4.65 14.52 7.30
CA PHE A 179 3.39 15.16 6.91
C PHE A 179 2.22 14.17 7.00
N PRO A 180 0.94 14.63 7.06
CA PRO A 180 -0.22 13.75 7.20
C PRO A 180 -0.38 12.69 6.11
N VAL A 181 0.19 12.94 4.93
CA VAL A 181 0.22 12.01 3.79
C VAL A 181 1.12 10.79 4.01
N HIS A 182 2.03 10.85 5.00
CA HIS A 182 2.88 9.73 5.37
C HIS A 182 2.13 8.71 6.24
N ARG A 183 2.54 7.45 6.17
CA ARG A 183 2.06 6.34 7.00
C ARG A 183 2.85 6.35 8.31
N MET A 184 2.31 7.03 9.31
CA MET A 184 3.01 7.33 10.56
C MET A 184 3.33 6.09 11.39
N SER A 185 2.57 5.00 11.21
CA SER A 185 2.84 3.70 11.85
C SER A 185 4.03 2.95 11.24
N PHE A 186 4.51 3.34 10.04
CA PHE A 186 5.65 2.70 9.41
C PHE A 186 6.95 3.18 10.06
N ARG A 187 7.81 2.20 10.43
CA ARG A 187 9.01 2.45 11.22
C ARG A 187 9.87 3.63 10.72
N PRO A 188 10.23 3.76 9.43
CA PRO A 188 11.06 4.89 8.98
C PRO A 188 10.38 6.26 9.13
N VAL A 189 9.04 6.31 9.09
CA VAL A 189 8.26 7.53 9.31
C VAL A 189 8.15 7.82 10.80
N LEU A 190 7.79 6.82 11.61
CA LEU A 190 7.64 6.93 13.06
C LEU A 190 8.95 7.39 13.74
N GLU A 191 10.11 6.94 13.24
CA GLU A 191 11.43 7.33 13.74
C GLU A 191 11.75 8.83 13.51
N ASN A 192 11.09 9.46 12.55
CA ASN A 192 11.25 10.89 12.21
C ASN A 192 10.06 11.76 12.64
N LEU A 193 9.09 11.20 13.39
CA LEU A 193 7.94 11.93 13.90
C LEU A 193 8.16 12.30 15.37
N SER A 194 8.00 13.59 15.71
CA SER A 194 7.98 14.06 17.09
C SER A 194 6.55 14.15 17.63
N ARG A 195 6.44 14.18 18.96
CA ARG A 195 5.14 14.33 19.65
C ARG A 195 4.52 15.70 19.33
N GLU A 196 5.30 16.77 19.37
CA GLU A 196 4.85 18.13 19.07
C GLU A 196 4.28 18.24 17.65
N ARG A 197 4.93 17.56 16.70
CA ARG A 197 4.45 17.53 15.30
C ARG A 197 3.12 16.79 15.18
N LEU A 198 2.95 15.69 15.92
CA LEU A 198 1.72 14.93 15.94
C LEU A 198 0.57 15.73 16.59
N GLU A 199 0.85 16.47 17.69
CA GLU A 199 -0.09 17.36 18.35
C GLU A 199 -0.53 18.50 17.44
N ASP A 200 0.40 19.13 16.70
CA ASP A 200 0.12 20.16 15.68
C ASP A 200 -0.84 19.65 14.59
N PHE A 201 -0.67 18.41 14.14
CA PHE A 201 -1.59 17.81 13.16
C PHE A 201 -3.02 17.63 13.71
N LEU A 202 -3.15 17.25 14.97
CA LEU A 202 -4.46 17.14 15.60
C LEU A 202 -5.11 18.52 15.80
N GLU A 203 -4.37 19.51 16.30
CA GLU A 203 -4.85 20.89 16.50
C GLU A 203 -5.35 21.50 15.20
N LYS A 204 -4.60 21.32 14.12
CA LYS A 204 -4.96 21.78 12.77
C LYS A 204 -6.03 20.91 12.08
N LYS A 205 -6.53 19.87 12.71
CA LYS A 205 -7.51 18.92 12.17
C LYS A 205 -7.05 18.24 10.87
N LEU A 206 -5.77 18.01 10.73
CA LEU A 206 -5.16 17.33 9.58
C LEU A 206 -5.19 15.79 9.70
N ILE A 207 -5.43 15.30 10.91
CA ILE A 207 -5.63 13.88 11.24
C ILE A 207 -6.80 13.74 12.21
N SER A 208 -7.41 12.55 12.25
CA SER A 208 -8.45 12.26 13.22
C SER A 208 -7.88 12.05 14.63
N ARG A 209 -8.73 12.16 15.64
CA ARG A 209 -8.38 11.84 17.03
C ARG A 209 -7.96 10.39 17.17
N GLU A 210 -8.64 9.47 16.50
CA GLU A 210 -8.34 8.04 16.53
C GLU A 210 -6.94 7.74 15.99
N ARG A 211 -6.55 8.35 14.85
CA ARG A 211 -5.20 8.24 14.30
C ARG A 211 -4.16 8.83 15.26
N PHE A 212 -4.44 9.99 15.85
CA PHE A 212 -3.56 10.62 16.82
C PHE A 212 -3.30 9.66 18.00
N ASP A 213 -4.34 9.15 18.65
CA ASP A 213 -4.23 8.26 19.83
C ASP A 213 -3.45 6.97 19.47
N ARG A 214 -3.71 6.42 18.30
CA ARG A 214 -2.97 5.25 17.78
C ARG A 214 -1.47 5.52 17.61
N ILE A 215 -1.11 6.64 16.99
CA ILE A 215 0.30 6.97 16.71
C ILE A 215 1.01 7.41 17.99
N LEU A 216 0.34 8.14 18.88
CA LEU A 216 0.88 8.52 20.18
C LEU A 216 1.30 7.28 20.99
N GLY A 217 0.45 6.24 21.05
CA GLY A 217 0.79 4.98 21.69
C GLY A 217 2.03 4.29 21.10
N LEU A 218 2.24 4.39 19.78
CA LEU A 218 3.44 3.86 19.13
C LEU A 218 4.71 4.68 19.47
N LEU A 219 4.59 6.00 19.59
CA LEU A 219 5.70 6.88 20.00
C LEU A 219 6.10 6.58 21.46
N GLU A 220 5.16 6.50 22.38
CA GLU A 220 5.39 6.18 23.79
C GLU A 220 6.03 4.80 23.97
N ALA A 221 5.55 3.78 23.24
CA ALA A 221 6.15 2.46 23.25
C ALA A 221 7.61 2.47 22.77
N ARG A 222 7.93 3.27 21.76
CA ARG A 222 9.30 3.45 21.26
C ARG A 222 10.20 4.08 22.32
N GLU A 223 9.74 5.11 22.99
CA GLU A 223 10.47 5.82 24.05
C GLU A 223 10.70 4.93 25.28
N GLY A 224 9.67 4.19 25.70
CA GLY A 224 9.77 3.23 26.80
C GLY A 224 10.80 2.11 26.55
N VAL A 225 10.92 1.64 25.31
CA VAL A 225 11.97 0.66 24.91
C VAL A 225 13.37 1.28 24.95
N ALA A 226 13.51 2.56 24.58
CA ALA A 226 14.80 3.27 24.66
C ALA A 226 15.27 3.40 26.12
N PHE A 227 14.41 3.81 27.05
CA PHE A 227 14.72 3.89 28.48
C PHE A 227 15.04 2.52 29.09
N GLY A 228 14.39 1.44 28.64
CA GLY A 228 14.69 0.07 29.09
C GLY A 228 16.09 -0.40 28.70
N LYS A 229 16.55 -0.06 27.48
CA LYS A 229 17.90 -0.41 27.00
C LYS A 229 19.02 0.36 27.73
N GLU A 230 18.80 1.64 28.05
CA GLU A 230 19.75 2.42 28.83
C GLU A 230 19.90 1.90 30.27
N ARG A 231 18.81 1.49 30.93
CA ARG A 231 18.86 0.89 32.29
C ARG A 231 19.59 -0.45 32.30
N VAL A 232 19.43 -1.28 31.28
CA VAL A 232 20.16 -2.56 31.17
C VAL A 232 21.64 -2.34 30.89
N GLY A 233 22.00 -1.33 30.10
CA GLY A 233 23.39 -0.96 29.83
C GLY A 233 24.13 -0.45 31.07
N HIS A 234 23.49 0.34 31.94
CA HIS A 234 24.11 0.85 33.17
C HIS A 234 24.27 -0.22 34.27
N ASN A 235 23.38 -1.22 34.35
CA ASN A 235 23.52 -2.30 35.32
C ASN A 235 24.61 -3.33 34.98
N LEU A 236 24.97 -3.47 33.71
CA LEU A 236 26.08 -4.35 33.29
C LEU A 236 27.46 -3.80 33.64
N THR A 237 27.62 -2.48 33.82
CA THR A 237 28.89 -1.85 34.19
C THR A 237 29.16 -1.91 35.69
N LEU A 238 28.16 -2.16 36.56
CA LEU A 238 28.31 -2.22 38.00
C LEU A 238 28.71 -3.60 38.55
N PHE A 239 28.68 -4.67 37.73
CA PHE A 239 29.05 -6.03 38.15
C PHE A 239 30.47 -6.46 37.77
N GLN A 240 31.27 -5.61 37.09
CA GLN A 240 32.65 -5.97 36.68
C GLN A 240 33.76 -5.44 37.60
N THR A 241 33.46 -4.83 38.77
CA THR A 241 34.51 -4.30 39.64
C THR A 241 34.50 -4.91 41.07
N ARG A 242 34.05 -6.17 41.26
CA ARG A 242 34.28 -6.89 42.51
C ARG A 242 34.73 -8.31 42.27
N GLY A 243 36.03 -8.45 42.07
CA GLY A 243 36.66 -9.76 41.98
C GLY A 243 38.15 -9.72 41.63
N GLN A 244 38.95 -9.05 42.49
CA GLN A 244 40.37 -9.29 42.71
C GLN A 244 40.86 -8.56 43.93
N SER A 245 40.91 -9.27 45.04
CA SER A 245 41.88 -9.12 46.16
C SER A 245 41.80 -10.36 47.03
#